data_a8ca6c6f0f45e7c1ccd7fec978e9f4af
#
_entry.id   a8ca6c6f0f45e7c1ccd7fec978e9f4af
#
_cell.length_a   1.000
_cell.length_b   1.000
_cell.length_c   1.000
_cell.angle_alpha   90.00
_cell.angle_beta   90.00
_cell.angle_gamma   90.00
#
_symmetry.space_group_name_H-M   'P 1'
#
loop_
_entity.id
_entity.type
_entity.pdbx_description
1 polymer ?
#
loop_
_entity_poly.entity_id
_entity_poly.type
_entity_poly.pdbx_seq_one_letter_code
_entity_poly.pdbx_strand_id
1 'polypeptide(L)'
;MKPQELYEIMSKIPLFKGFNIEEIEEILKTLNFQIKNYKKGETVFFRGDALEQIIIILSGTSKGEMQKFNGDTITIDYITPYQLIAPAFIFGSNRTFPVDLISTENSKFLFLNKDNFLNAMQKDERLLVNFLDEISNKGQLLSKRIWFNFMNKTINEKVLSYITENQKNGYISFKPSISELAKKFEVTRPSLSREISSLCDKGILTKIRSGKYKLNCENL
;
A
#
# COMPACT_ATOMS: atom_id res chain seq x y z
N MET A 1 14.35 21.87 -2.22
CA MET A 1 14.24 21.40 -0.83
C MET A 1 15.56 21.69 -0.13
N LYS A 2 15.54 22.25 1.07
CA LYS A 2 16.77 22.47 1.84
C LYS A 2 17.28 21.12 2.38
N PRO A 3 18.61 20.93 2.57
CA PRO A 3 19.13 19.67 3.09
C PRO A 3 18.50 19.23 4.42
N GLN A 4 18.35 20.16 5.36
CA GLN A 4 17.73 19.89 6.66
C GLN A 4 16.30 19.33 6.55
N GLU A 5 15.50 19.94 5.66
CA GLU A 5 14.14 19.48 5.37
C GLU A 5 14.12 18.04 4.82
N LEU A 6 15.10 17.70 3.97
CA LEU A 6 15.23 16.33 3.46
C LEU A 6 15.52 15.34 4.60
N TYR A 7 16.47 15.64 5.48
CA TYR A 7 16.84 14.74 6.57
C TYR A 7 15.68 14.51 7.56
N GLU A 8 14.90 15.56 7.87
CA GLU A 8 13.68 15.46 8.68
C GLU A 8 12.59 14.59 8.01
N ILE A 9 12.48 14.65 6.68
CA ILE A 9 11.57 13.76 5.94
C ILE A 9 12.09 12.33 5.99
N MET A 10 13.39 12.13 5.77
CA MET A 10 14.00 10.79 5.78
C MET A 10 13.84 10.09 7.13
N SER A 11 13.91 10.81 8.26
CA SER A 11 13.70 10.24 9.60
C SER A 11 12.29 9.67 9.84
N LYS A 12 11.30 10.06 9.01
CA LYS A 12 9.92 9.55 9.05
C LYS A 12 9.72 8.29 8.21
N ILE A 13 10.70 7.94 7.38
CA ILE A 13 10.63 6.79 6.47
C ILE A 13 11.00 5.54 7.26
N PRO A 14 10.21 4.46 7.23
CA PRO A 14 10.52 3.22 7.96
C PRO A 14 11.91 2.67 7.67
N LEU A 15 12.42 2.89 6.46
CA LEU A 15 13.77 2.51 6.05
C LEU A 15 14.87 3.09 6.95
N PHE A 16 14.66 4.28 7.53
CA PHE A 16 15.60 4.97 8.42
C PHE A 16 15.19 4.89 9.89
N LYS A 17 14.35 3.95 10.25
CA LYS A 17 13.96 3.70 11.64
C LYS A 17 15.20 3.40 12.50
N GLY A 18 15.32 4.09 13.64
CA GLY A 18 16.44 3.91 14.56
C GLY A 18 17.69 4.72 14.22
N PHE A 19 17.63 5.58 13.20
CA PHE A 19 18.69 6.54 12.86
C PHE A 19 18.35 7.94 13.37
N ASN A 20 19.35 8.66 13.86
CA ASN A 20 19.24 10.09 14.12
C ASN A 20 19.52 10.90 12.84
N ILE A 21 19.32 12.22 12.88
CA ILE A 21 19.45 13.09 11.71
C ILE A 21 20.89 13.13 11.19
N GLU A 22 21.88 13.13 12.07
CA GLU A 22 23.29 13.16 11.74
C GLU A 22 23.71 11.86 11.01
N GLU A 23 23.25 10.72 11.49
CA GLU A 23 23.51 9.43 10.83
C GLU A 23 22.85 9.36 9.45
N ILE A 24 21.62 9.88 9.31
CA ILE A 24 20.92 9.96 8.01
C ILE A 24 21.71 10.86 7.04
N GLU A 25 22.20 11.99 7.50
CA GLU A 25 23.05 12.89 6.71
C GLU A 25 24.30 12.15 6.21
N GLU A 26 25.01 11.45 7.08
CA GLU A 26 26.21 10.69 6.73
C GLU A 26 25.90 9.60 5.69
N ILE A 27 24.81 8.86 5.86
CA ILE A 27 24.37 7.86 4.88
C ILE A 27 24.07 8.53 3.55
N LEU A 28 23.28 9.61 3.53
CA LEU A 28 22.90 10.30 2.29
C LEU A 28 24.09 10.91 1.55
N LYS A 29 25.16 11.33 2.24
CA LYS A 29 26.40 11.78 1.60
C LYS A 29 27.08 10.68 0.78
N THR A 30 26.90 9.41 1.18
CA THR A 30 27.45 8.25 0.45
C THR A 30 26.55 7.78 -0.69
N LEU A 31 25.28 8.20 -0.70
CA LEU A 31 24.31 7.81 -1.69
C LEU A 31 24.23 8.87 -2.80
N ASN A 32 24.46 8.47 -4.03
CA ASN A 32 24.10 9.31 -5.17
C ASN A 32 22.57 9.33 -5.29
N PHE A 33 21.98 10.50 -5.10
CA PHE A 33 20.52 10.62 -5.16
C PHE A 33 20.07 11.78 -6.03
N GLN A 34 18.84 11.70 -6.50
CA GLN A 34 18.14 12.76 -7.22
C GLN A 34 16.74 12.93 -6.66
N ILE A 35 16.24 14.16 -6.64
CA ILE A 35 14.85 14.47 -6.31
C ILE A 35 14.16 14.97 -7.57
N LYS A 36 13.06 14.29 -7.95
CA LYS A 36 12.23 14.68 -9.09
C LYS A 36 10.83 15.06 -8.62
N ASN A 37 10.25 16.04 -9.31
CA ASN A 37 8.89 16.50 -9.06
C ASN A 37 8.00 16.04 -10.21
N TYR A 38 6.81 15.60 -9.88
CA TYR A 38 5.79 15.20 -10.83
C TYR A 38 4.49 15.93 -10.51
N LYS A 39 3.81 16.41 -11.53
CA LYS A 39 2.50 17.05 -11.40
C LYS A 39 1.41 16.00 -11.27
N LYS A 40 0.27 16.41 -10.75
CA LYS A 40 -0.93 15.58 -10.76
C LYS A 40 -1.24 15.08 -12.16
N GLY A 41 -1.46 13.76 -12.29
CA GLY A 41 -1.76 13.08 -13.55
C GLY A 41 -0.53 12.65 -14.36
N GLU A 42 0.69 13.06 -13.98
CA GLU A 42 1.90 12.60 -14.67
C GLU A 42 2.22 11.16 -14.32
N THR A 43 2.61 10.38 -15.33
CA THR A 43 3.15 9.04 -15.15
C THR A 43 4.61 9.12 -14.74
N VAL A 44 4.92 8.53 -13.59
CA VAL A 44 6.28 8.45 -13.04
C VAL A 44 7.05 7.31 -13.69
N PHE A 45 6.39 6.16 -13.88
CA PHE A 45 6.89 4.98 -14.57
C PHE A 45 5.75 4.26 -15.28
N PHE A 46 6.09 3.64 -16.40
CA PHE A 46 5.21 2.70 -17.08
C PHE A 46 5.50 1.27 -16.65
N ARG A 47 4.49 0.42 -16.72
CA ARG A 47 4.65 -1.03 -16.56
C ARG A 47 5.72 -1.54 -17.54
N GLY A 48 6.69 -2.29 -17.01
CA GLY A 48 7.79 -2.83 -17.78
C GLY A 48 9.05 -1.96 -17.81
N ASP A 49 8.98 -0.70 -17.38
CA ASP A 49 10.17 0.14 -17.22
C ASP A 49 11.17 -0.50 -16.28
N ALA A 50 12.46 -0.38 -16.57
CA ALA A 50 13.52 -0.92 -15.73
C ALA A 50 13.54 -0.25 -14.34
N LEU A 51 13.64 -1.05 -13.30
CA LEU A 51 13.75 -0.62 -11.91
C LEU A 51 15.20 -0.79 -11.42
N GLU A 52 16.00 0.26 -11.58
CA GLU A 52 17.43 0.26 -11.26
C GLU A 52 17.80 1.16 -10.08
N GLN A 53 16.82 1.79 -9.46
CA GLN A 53 17.01 2.73 -8.37
C GLN A 53 16.05 2.41 -7.22
N ILE A 54 16.48 2.70 -6.00
CA ILE A 54 15.58 2.75 -4.83
C ILE A 54 14.76 4.02 -4.95
N ILE A 55 13.44 3.90 -4.89
CA ILE A 55 12.55 5.04 -5.09
C ILE A 55 11.68 5.22 -3.85
N ILE A 56 11.62 6.45 -3.36
CA ILE A 56 10.84 6.81 -2.17
C ILE A 56 9.96 8.00 -2.51
N ILE A 57 8.70 7.95 -2.16
CA ILE A 57 7.81 9.11 -2.25
C ILE A 57 8.00 9.98 -1.00
N LEU A 58 8.43 11.24 -1.19
CA LEU A 58 8.68 12.20 -0.12
C LEU A 58 7.44 13.01 0.23
N SER A 59 6.64 13.37 -0.78
CA SER A 59 5.40 14.14 -0.60
C SER A 59 4.43 13.90 -1.76
N GLY A 60 3.15 14.25 -1.56
CA GLY A 60 2.07 13.96 -2.49
C GLY A 60 1.62 12.50 -2.41
N THR A 61 0.74 12.10 -3.33
CA THR A 61 0.23 10.73 -3.42
C THR A 61 0.32 10.22 -4.85
N SER A 62 0.43 8.91 -5.01
CA SER A 62 0.45 8.24 -6.30
C SER A 62 -0.37 6.97 -6.25
N LYS A 63 -0.69 6.41 -7.41
CA LYS A 63 -1.39 5.13 -7.54
C LYS A 63 -0.64 4.22 -8.50
N GLY A 64 -0.66 2.94 -8.20
CA GLY A 64 -0.29 1.90 -9.16
C GLY A 64 -1.53 1.48 -9.95
N GLU A 65 -1.49 1.55 -11.28
CA GLU A 65 -2.58 1.12 -12.17
C GLU A 65 -2.15 0.00 -13.11
N MET A 66 -3.11 -0.85 -13.45
CA MET A 66 -2.95 -1.88 -14.46
C MET A 66 -4.13 -1.82 -15.42
N GLN A 67 -3.86 -1.90 -16.72
CA GLN A 67 -4.89 -1.99 -17.74
C GLN A 67 -5.33 -3.44 -17.91
N LYS A 68 -6.64 -3.66 -17.93
CA LYS A 68 -7.27 -4.95 -18.26
C LYS A 68 -7.27 -5.18 -19.77
N PHE A 69 -7.49 -6.42 -20.19
CA PHE A 69 -7.65 -6.78 -21.61
C PHE A 69 -8.81 -6.05 -22.31
N ASN A 70 -9.84 -5.65 -21.59
CA ASN A 70 -10.98 -4.89 -22.13
C ASN A 70 -10.75 -3.37 -22.20
N GLY A 71 -9.55 -2.90 -21.85
CA GLY A 71 -9.19 -1.48 -21.83
C GLY A 71 -9.46 -0.74 -20.52
N ASP A 72 -10.23 -1.31 -19.60
CA ASP A 72 -10.46 -0.71 -18.29
C ASP A 72 -9.17 -0.68 -17.46
N THR A 73 -9.06 0.30 -16.58
CA THR A 73 -7.97 0.38 -15.62
C THR A 73 -8.39 -0.12 -14.23
N ILE A 74 -7.47 -0.78 -13.53
CA ILE A 74 -7.63 -1.14 -12.12
C ILE A 74 -6.54 -0.44 -11.33
N THR A 75 -6.92 0.26 -10.28
CA THR A 75 -5.96 0.72 -9.26
C THR A 75 -5.59 -0.45 -8.35
N ILE A 76 -4.32 -0.81 -8.36
CA ILE A 76 -3.77 -1.91 -7.55
C ILE A 76 -3.46 -1.45 -6.13
N ASP A 77 -2.86 -0.25 -5.99
CA ASP A 77 -2.51 0.31 -4.69
C ASP A 77 -2.41 1.83 -4.75
N TYR A 78 -2.60 2.50 -3.60
CA TYR A 78 -2.29 3.91 -3.40
C TYR A 78 -1.02 4.01 -2.58
N ILE A 79 -0.14 4.90 -3.00
CA ILE A 79 1.16 5.12 -2.39
C ILE A 79 1.17 6.50 -1.77
N THR A 80 1.37 6.53 -0.46
CA THR A 80 1.39 7.74 0.36
C THR A 80 2.84 8.13 0.71
N PRO A 81 3.08 9.35 1.23
CA PRO A 81 4.41 9.79 1.62
C PRO A 81 5.14 8.82 2.55
N TYR A 82 6.45 8.83 2.46
CA TYR A 82 7.39 8.05 3.29
C TYR A 82 7.43 6.54 2.97
N GLN A 83 6.94 6.12 1.81
CA GLN A 83 6.94 4.73 1.37
C GLN A 83 7.97 4.45 0.28
N LEU A 84 8.57 3.26 0.33
CA LEU A 84 9.35 2.71 -0.78
C LEU A 84 8.41 2.25 -1.89
N ILE A 85 8.80 2.55 -3.13
CA ILE A 85 8.10 2.14 -4.34
C ILE A 85 8.66 0.79 -4.80
N ALA A 86 7.78 -0.19 -4.98
CA ALA A 86 8.09 -1.51 -5.55
C ALA A 86 9.36 -2.18 -4.98
N PRO A 87 9.62 -2.18 -3.64
CA PRO A 87 10.89 -2.69 -3.07
C PRO A 87 11.16 -4.16 -3.41
N ALA A 88 10.13 -4.97 -3.63
CA ALA A 88 10.27 -6.38 -3.99
C ALA A 88 10.81 -6.61 -5.42
N PHE A 89 10.83 -5.57 -6.27
CA PHE A 89 11.28 -5.66 -7.67
C PHE A 89 12.65 -5.03 -7.91
N ILE A 90 13.29 -4.46 -6.89
CA ILE A 90 14.60 -3.80 -7.01
C ILE A 90 15.72 -4.82 -7.19
N PHE A 91 15.59 -5.96 -6.51
CA PHE A 91 16.49 -7.09 -6.60
C PHE A 91 15.76 -8.32 -7.20
N GLY A 92 16.48 -9.33 -7.55
CA GLY A 92 15.94 -10.54 -8.17
C GLY A 92 16.03 -10.53 -9.69
N SER A 93 15.40 -11.51 -10.34
CA SER A 93 15.50 -11.75 -11.78
C SER A 93 14.64 -10.82 -12.62
N ASN A 94 13.48 -10.41 -12.14
CA ASN A 94 12.56 -9.49 -12.84
C ASN A 94 12.58 -8.10 -12.15
N ARG A 95 13.37 -7.20 -12.72
CA ARG A 95 13.59 -5.83 -12.19
C ARG A 95 12.87 -4.81 -13.04
N THR A 96 11.55 -4.95 -13.15
CA THR A 96 10.72 -4.01 -13.88
C THR A 96 9.53 -3.57 -13.04
N PHE A 97 8.99 -2.40 -13.37
CA PHE A 97 7.74 -1.94 -12.75
C PHE A 97 6.59 -2.89 -13.08
N PRO A 98 5.89 -3.41 -12.08
CA PRO A 98 4.78 -4.34 -12.31
C PRO A 98 3.52 -3.67 -12.84
N VAL A 99 3.37 -2.35 -12.63
CA VAL A 99 2.19 -1.54 -12.96
C VAL A 99 2.63 -0.13 -13.36
N ASP A 100 1.75 0.64 -13.99
CA ASP A 100 1.98 2.07 -14.20
C ASP A 100 1.91 2.80 -12.85
N LEU A 101 2.86 3.71 -12.60
CA LEU A 101 2.88 4.56 -11.43
C LEU A 101 2.50 5.99 -11.83
N ILE A 102 1.36 6.47 -11.33
CA ILE A 102 0.78 7.76 -11.71
C ILE A 102 0.62 8.64 -10.48
N SER A 103 1.11 9.88 -10.54
CA SER A 103 0.92 10.87 -9.48
C SER A 103 -0.54 11.32 -9.43
N THR A 104 -1.19 11.19 -8.27
CA THR A 104 -2.58 11.66 -8.06
C THR A 104 -2.64 13.09 -7.52
N GLU A 105 -1.50 13.59 -7.03
CA GLU A 105 -1.25 14.97 -6.59
C GLU A 105 0.14 15.40 -7.07
N ASN A 106 0.49 16.69 -6.90
CA ASN A 106 1.87 17.12 -7.09
C ASN A 106 2.76 16.38 -6.10
N SER A 107 3.68 15.58 -6.60
CA SER A 107 4.45 14.62 -5.82
C SER A 107 5.95 14.84 -5.99
N LYS A 108 6.71 14.50 -4.94
CA LYS A 108 8.18 14.49 -4.96
C LYS A 108 8.67 13.09 -4.68
N PHE A 109 9.63 12.65 -5.49
CA PHE A 109 10.26 11.34 -5.36
C PHE A 109 11.77 11.50 -5.19
N LEU A 110 12.32 10.71 -4.29
CA LEU A 110 13.75 10.53 -4.10
C LEU A 110 14.18 9.25 -4.84
N PHE A 111 15.22 9.35 -5.64
CA PHE A 111 15.83 8.25 -6.37
C PHE A 111 17.23 8.04 -5.83
N LEU A 112 17.52 6.86 -5.29
CA LEU A 112 18.83 6.48 -4.76
C LEU A 112 19.48 5.46 -5.70
N ASN A 113 20.78 5.62 -5.95
CA ASN A 113 21.52 4.60 -6.69
C ASN A 113 21.52 3.27 -5.93
N LYS A 114 21.12 2.18 -6.62
CA LYS A 114 20.94 0.86 -6.04
C LYS A 114 22.24 0.29 -5.46
N ASP A 115 23.36 0.43 -6.17
CA ASP A 115 24.63 -0.16 -5.75
C ASP A 115 25.21 0.57 -4.54
N ASN A 116 25.10 1.91 -4.52
CA ASN A 116 25.49 2.70 -3.36
C ASN A 116 24.62 2.37 -2.15
N PHE A 117 23.31 2.16 -2.37
CA PHE A 117 22.39 1.75 -1.31
C PHE A 117 22.73 0.34 -0.77
N LEU A 118 23.07 -0.61 -1.66
CA LEU A 118 23.53 -1.93 -1.25
C LEU A 118 24.81 -1.84 -0.41
N ASN A 119 25.77 -0.99 -0.82
CA ASN A 119 27.00 -0.75 -0.05
C ASN A 119 26.70 -0.14 1.32
N ALA A 120 25.72 0.76 1.41
CA ALA A 120 25.28 1.34 2.69
C ALA A 120 24.66 0.28 3.61
N MET A 121 23.80 -0.61 3.08
CA MET A 121 23.23 -1.71 3.85
C MET A 121 24.28 -2.71 4.36
N GLN A 122 25.38 -2.91 3.62
CA GLN A 122 26.49 -3.76 4.09
C GLN A 122 27.27 -3.13 5.23
N LYS A 123 27.26 -1.80 5.35
CA LYS A 123 27.98 -1.07 6.41
C LYS A 123 27.15 -0.87 7.67
N ASP A 124 25.85 -0.83 7.56
CA ASP A 124 24.94 -0.63 8.70
C ASP A 124 23.80 -1.65 8.66
N GLU A 125 23.85 -2.60 9.59
CA GLU A 125 22.87 -3.68 9.72
C GLU A 125 21.44 -3.15 9.92
N ARG A 126 21.27 -2.01 10.59
CA ARG A 126 19.94 -1.40 10.81
C ARG A 126 19.28 -1.08 9.48
N LEU A 127 20.03 -0.52 8.51
CA LEU A 127 19.51 -0.19 7.21
C LEU A 127 19.12 -1.45 6.42
N LEU A 128 19.91 -2.51 6.54
CA LEU A 128 19.60 -3.81 5.94
C LEU A 128 18.33 -4.41 6.55
N VAL A 129 18.23 -4.47 7.86
CA VAL A 129 17.07 -5.02 8.57
C VAL A 129 15.80 -4.23 8.23
N ASN A 130 15.86 -2.89 8.26
CA ASN A 130 14.73 -2.05 7.90
C ASN A 130 14.27 -2.28 6.44
N PHE A 131 15.20 -2.48 5.50
CA PHE A 131 14.86 -2.79 4.12
C PHE A 131 14.23 -4.19 3.98
N LEU A 132 14.73 -5.19 4.69
CA LEU A 132 14.13 -6.52 4.74
C LEU A 132 12.74 -6.50 5.36
N ASP A 133 12.53 -5.70 6.40
CA ASP A 133 11.21 -5.49 7.02
C ASP A 133 10.23 -4.89 6.02
N GLU A 134 10.63 -3.89 5.23
CA GLU A 134 9.79 -3.29 4.19
C GLU A 134 9.35 -4.33 3.15
N ILE A 135 10.27 -5.17 2.66
CA ILE A 135 9.94 -6.24 1.69
C ILE A 135 9.03 -7.28 2.36
N SER A 136 9.39 -7.73 3.57
CA SER A 136 8.66 -8.77 4.29
C SER A 136 7.23 -8.33 4.62
N ASN A 137 7.04 -7.10 5.10
CA ASN A 137 5.73 -6.54 5.40
C ASN A 137 4.85 -6.45 4.14
N LYS A 138 5.42 -6.04 3.01
CA LYS A 138 4.69 -6.01 1.72
C LYS A 138 4.36 -7.41 1.23
N GLY A 139 5.27 -8.37 1.36
CA GLY A 139 5.05 -9.78 1.05
C GLY A 139 3.94 -10.40 1.91
N GLN A 140 3.96 -10.16 3.22
CA GLN A 140 2.91 -10.61 4.15
C GLN A 140 1.54 -9.99 3.83
N LEU A 141 1.52 -8.69 3.51
CA LEU A 141 0.27 -8.02 3.11
C LEU A 141 -0.30 -8.62 1.82
N LEU A 142 0.55 -8.86 0.81
CA LEU A 142 0.14 -9.50 -0.44
C LEU A 142 -0.36 -10.92 -0.19
N SER A 143 0.35 -11.71 0.61
CA SER A 143 -0.05 -13.05 0.99
C SER A 143 -1.43 -13.06 1.65
N LYS A 144 -1.68 -12.15 2.62
CA LYS A 144 -3.01 -11.99 3.24
C LYS A 144 -4.10 -11.64 2.23
N ARG A 145 -3.82 -10.76 1.25
CA ARG A 145 -4.79 -10.42 0.19
C ARG A 145 -5.09 -11.63 -0.70
N ILE A 146 -4.07 -12.41 -1.07
CA ILE A 146 -4.25 -13.63 -1.88
C ILE A 146 -5.08 -14.65 -1.11
N TRP A 147 -4.72 -14.95 0.14
CA TRP A 147 -5.48 -15.88 1.00
C TRP A 147 -6.93 -15.45 1.16
N PHE A 148 -7.17 -14.16 1.44
CA PHE A 148 -8.53 -13.63 1.60
C PHE A 148 -9.36 -13.85 0.32
N ASN A 149 -8.79 -13.55 -0.87
CA ASN A 149 -9.49 -13.72 -2.13
C ASN A 149 -9.64 -15.20 -2.54
N PHE A 150 -8.67 -16.03 -2.18
CA PHE A 150 -8.72 -17.46 -2.47
C PHE A 150 -9.74 -18.21 -1.58
N MET A 151 -9.77 -17.89 -0.29
CA MET A 151 -10.68 -18.54 0.67
C MET A 151 -12.12 -18.03 0.56
N ASN A 152 -12.31 -16.78 0.16
CA ASN A 152 -13.63 -16.15 0.09
C ASN A 152 -14.03 -15.95 -1.38
N LYS A 153 -14.64 -16.99 -1.98
CA LYS A 153 -15.07 -16.98 -3.38
C LYS A 153 -16.34 -16.16 -3.60
N THR A 154 -17.24 -16.13 -2.64
CA THR A 154 -18.51 -15.42 -2.71
C THR A 154 -18.46 -14.08 -1.98
N ILE A 155 -19.38 -13.18 -2.33
CA ILE A 155 -19.52 -11.89 -1.62
C ILE A 155 -19.91 -12.14 -0.16
N ASN A 156 -20.74 -13.14 0.09
CA ASN A 156 -21.15 -13.54 1.43
C ASN A 156 -19.95 -13.92 2.29
N GLU A 157 -19.10 -14.84 1.82
CA GLU A 157 -17.88 -15.26 2.51
C GLU A 157 -16.94 -14.08 2.79
N LYS A 158 -16.76 -13.16 1.81
CA LYS A 158 -15.97 -11.95 1.99
C LYS A 158 -16.51 -11.05 3.10
N VAL A 159 -17.83 -10.88 3.15
CA VAL A 159 -18.49 -10.06 4.18
C VAL A 159 -18.38 -10.71 5.55
N LEU A 160 -18.66 -12.02 5.67
CA LEU A 160 -18.56 -12.75 6.93
C LEU A 160 -17.12 -12.76 7.47
N SER A 161 -16.13 -13.04 6.62
CA SER A 161 -14.72 -12.98 6.99
C SER A 161 -14.32 -11.58 7.49
N TYR A 162 -14.77 -10.53 6.79
CA TYR A 162 -14.53 -9.16 7.22
C TYR A 162 -15.17 -8.84 8.58
N ILE A 163 -16.38 -9.31 8.82
CA ILE A 163 -17.08 -9.15 10.10
C ILE A 163 -16.29 -9.82 11.22
N THR A 164 -15.89 -11.08 11.02
CA THR A 164 -15.14 -11.86 12.01
C THR A 164 -13.83 -11.16 12.42
N GLU A 165 -13.10 -10.60 11.44
CA GLU A 165 -11.80 -9.93 11.68
C GLU A 165 -11.93 -8.54 12.30
N ASN A 166 -13.03 -7.81 12.04
CA ASN A 166 -13.14 -6.38 12.36
C ASN A 166 -14.23 -6.03 13.37
N GLN A 167 -15.02 -7.01 13.83
CA GLN A 167 -16.01 -6.78 14.86
C GLN A 167 -15.36 -6.49 16.22
N LYS A 168 -15.99 -5.65 17.01
CA LYS A 168 -15.59 -5.34 18.39
C LYS A 168 -16.82 -5.41 19.30
N ASN A 169 -16.78 -6.31 20.27
CA ASN A 169 -17.88 -6.51 21.25
C ASN A 169 -19.25 -6.71 20.58
N GLY A 170 -19.28 -7.50 19.49
CA GLY A 170 -20.52 -7.76 18.74
C GLY A 170 -21.01 -6.61 17.86
N TYR A 171 -20.17 -5.61 17.60
CA TYR A 171 -20.48 -4.52 16.68
C TYR A 171 -19.50 -4.48 15.52
N ILE A 172 -20.01 -4.18 14.33
CA ILE A 172 -19.21 -3.99 13.13
C ILE A 172 -19.50 -2.62 12.50
N SER A 173 -18.43 -1.97 12.02
CA SER A 173 -18.52 -0.80 11.17
C SER A 173 -17.82 -1.07 9.86
N PHE A 174 -18.54 -0.96 8.74
CA PHE A 174 -17.94 -1.09 7.41
C PHE A 174 -17.18 0.18 7.08
N LYS A 175 -15.85 0.13 7.24
CA LYS A 175 -14.94 1.28 7.08
C LYS A 175 -13.95 1.05 5.94
N PRO A 176 -13.48 2.13 5.31
CA PRO A 176 -13.87 3.53 5.50
C PRO A 176 -15.27 3.84 4.98
N SER A 177 -15.75 3.12 3.96
CA SER A 177 -17.11 3.18 3.42
C SER A 177 -17.47 1.89 2.70
N ILE A 178 -18.76 1.64 2.44
CA ILE A 178 -19.20 0.49 1.64
C ILE A 178 -18.63 0.56 0.21
N SER A 179 -18.45 1.75 -0.34
CA SER A 179 -17.84 1.92 -1.68
C SER A 179 -16.38 1.49 -1.70
N GLU A 180 -15.59 1.90 -0.71
CA GLU A 180 -14.19 1.50 -0.59
C GLU A 180 -14.05 0.01 -0.26
N LEU A 181 -14.94 -0.52 0.57
CA LEU A 181 -14.97 -1.94 0.87
C LEU A 181 -15.33 -2.79 -0.36
N ALA A 182 -16.26 -2.31 -1.19
CA ALA A 182 -16.60 -2.96 -2.45
C ALA A 182 -15.39 -3.02 -3.41
N LYS A 183 -14.61 -1.95 -3.51
CA LYS A 183 -13.34 -1.95 -4.26
C LYS A 183 -12.35 -2.97 -3.69
N LYS A 184 -12.19 -3.00 -2.35
CA LYS A 184 -11.31 -3.96 -1.67
C LYS A 184 -11.71 -5.41 -1.94
N PHE A 185 -13.01 -5.69 -2.03
CA PHE A 185 -13.55 -7.02 -2.30
C PHE A 185 -13.63 -7.35 -3.79
N GLU A 186 -13.27 -6.40 -4.66
CA GLU A 186 -13.37 -6.53 -6.12
C GLU A 186 -14.79 -6.85 -6.60
N VAL A 187 -15.77 -6.19 -5.99
CA VAL A 187 -17.20 -6.34 -6.29
C VAL A 187 -17.84 -4.98 -6.52
N THR A 188 -19.02 -4.94 -7.13
CA THR A 188 -19.76 -3.70 -7.28
C THR A 188 -20.37 -3.26 -5.95
N ARG A 189 -20.43 -1.95 -5.69
CA ARG A 189 -21.09 -1.39 -4.50
C ARG A 189 -22.53 -1.90 -4.33
N PRO A 190 -23.39 -1.94 -5.39
CA PRO A 190 -24.74 -2.50 -5.26
C PRO A 190 -24.75 -3.96 -4.85
N SER A 191 -23.82 -4.80 -5.34
CA SER A 191 -23.74 -6.20 -4.98
C SER A 191 -23.35 -6.37 -3.49
N LEU A 192 -22.37 -5.60 -3.00
CA LEU A 192 -22.00 -5.62 -1.59
C LEU A 192 -23.14 -5.12 -0.70
N SER A 193 -23.84 -4.05 -1.11
CA SER A 193 -24.98 -3.52 -0.34
C SER A 193 -26.12 -4.52 -0.24
N ARG A 194 -26.42 -5.24 -1.34
CA ARG A 194 -27.44 -6.30 -1.34
C ARG A 194 -27.07 -7.45 -0.39
N GLU A 195 -25.80 -7.85 -0.38
CA GLU A 195 -25.34 -8.91 0.50
C GLU A 195 -25.45 -8.52 1.99
N ILE A 196 -25.05 -7.28 2.34
CA ILE A 196 -25.21 -6.76 3.70
C ILE A 196 -26.70 -6.71 4.09
N SER A 197 -27.59 -6.32 3.18
CA SER A 197 -29.04 -6.35 3.43
C SER A 197 -29.54 -7.78 3.63
N SER A 198 -29.13 -8.72 2.80
CA SER A 198 -29.45 -10.15 2.95
C SER A 198 -29.02 -10.71 4.33
N LEU A 199 -27.86 -10.30 4.83
CA LEU A 199 -27.43 -10.68 6.19
C LEU A 199 -28.30 -10.06 7.28
N CYS A 200 -28.87 -8.88 7.05
CA CYS A 200 -29.86 -8.29 7.95
C CYS A 200 -31.17 -9.07 7.89
N ASP A 201 -31.65 -9.42 6.69
CA ASP A 201 -32.90 -10.18 6.50
C ASP A 201 -32.82 -11.58 7.11
N LYS A 202 -31.64 -12.19 7.10
CA LYS A 202 -31.33 -13.46 7.75
C LYS A 202 -31.16 -13.34 9.28
N GLY A 203 -31.26 -12.14 9.84
CA GLY A 203 -31.09 -11.89 11.26
C GLY A 203 -29.65 -11.99 11.78
N ILE A 204 -28.66 -12.15 10.91
CA ILE A 204 -27.23 -12.20 11.29
C ILE A 204 -26.73 -10.82 11.70
N LEU A 205 -27.22 -9.77 11.02
CA LEU A 205 -26.89 -8.37 11.32
C LEU A 205 -28.14 -7.59 11.67
N THR A 206 -28.05 -6.71 12.64
CA THR A 206 -29.07 -5.69 12.94
C THR A 206 -28.48 -4.32 12.67
N LYS A 207 -29.07 -3.56 11.75
CA LYS A 207 -28.62 -2.20 11.43
C LYS A 207 -28.94 -1.24 12.59
N ILE A 208 -27.92 -0.55 13.10
CA ILE A 208 -28.08 0.47 14.16
C ILE A 208 -28.16 1.87 13.57
N ARG A 209 -27.24 2.19 12.65
CA ARG A 209 -27.19 3.43 11.88
C ARG A 209 -26.40 3.21 10.60
N SER A 210 -26.32 4.23 9.72
CA SER A 210 -25.55 4.12 8.47
C SER A 210 -24.13 3.62 8.73
N GLY A 211 -23.78 2.48 8.10
CA GLY A 211 -22.47 1.86 8.19
C GLY A 211 -22.14 1.15 9.52
N LYS A 212 -23.07 1.13 10.52
CA LYS A 212 -22.85 0.44 11.80
C LYS A 212 -23.95 -0.60 12.07
N TYR A 213 -23.56 -1.81 12.44
CA TYR A 213 -24.43 -2.97 12.65
C TYR A 213 -24.06 -3.68 13.94
N LYS A 214 -25.05 -4.36 14.54
CA LYS A 214 -24.86 -5.32 15.64
C LYS A 214 -24.87 -6.72 15.04
N LEU A 215 -23.97 -7.56 15.51
CA LEU A 215 -23.89 -8.97 15.15
C LEU A 215 -24.74 -9.77 16.12
N ASN A 216 -25.61 -10.65 15.61
CA ASN A 216 -26.41 -11.56 16.38
C ASN A 216 -25.76 -12.95 16.33
N CYS A 217 -24.98 -13.28 17.37
CA CYS A 217 -24.14 -14.49 17.40
C CYS A 217 -24.94 -15.81 17.40
N GLU A 218 -26.25 -15.78 17.66
CA GLU A 218 -27.13 -16.98 17.67
C GLU A 218 -27.43 -17.48 16.24
N ASN A 219 -27.17 -16.71 15.20
CA ASN A 219 -27.53 -17.01 13.80
C ASN A 219 -26.29 -17.11 12.86
N LEU A 220 -25.10 -17.25 13.42
CA LEU A 220 -23.84 -17.47 12.68
C LEU A 220 -23.56 -18.94 12.44
#